data_a60c45ef621691f9f48f61507298cc3a
#
_entry.id   a60c45ef621691f9f48f61507298cc3a
#
_cell.length_a   1.000
_cell.length_b   1.000
_cell.length_c   1.000
_cell.angle_alpha   90.00
_cell.angle_beta   90.00
_cell.angle_gamma   90.00
#
_symmetry.space_group_name_H-M   'P 1'
#
loop_
_entity.id
_entity.type
_entity.pdbx_description
1 polymer ?
#
loop_
_entity_poly.entity_id
_entity_poly.type
_entity_poly.pdbx_seq_one_letter_code
_entity_poly.pdbx_strand_id
1 'polypeptide(L)'
;MSKEEKESSELIISKSLVTGENIMYIHPNNLYSLKFLQSNTFNFCLIKDCEVSSLTSLCLSHILRVMKYEASVEIIVSQPMSVMQVLDSKQIEAHCEHVGFENISTEDSVYTDESSGKEYPTVSVISNKPNRSGEERIEYKKESIIKKNKKIKYGK
;
A
#
# COMPACT_ATOMS: atom_id res chain seq x y z
N MET A 1 -23.69 -7.78 -20.03
CA MET A 1 -23.23 -7.08 -18.86
C MET A 1 -22.23 -7.95 -18.12
N SER A 2 -21.19 -7.39 -17.84
CA SER A 2 -20.15 -8.13 -17.22
C SER A 2 -20.34 -8.21 -15.72
N LYS A 3 -20.26 -9.38 -15.17
CA LYS A 3 -20.31 -9.54 -13.73
C LYS A 3 -19.06 -9.04 -13.08
N GLU A 4 -17.97 -9.07 -13.80
CA GLU A 4 -16.70 -8.60 -13.26
C GLU A 4 -16.78 -7.16 -12.85
N GLU A 5 -17.58 -6.38 -13.52
CA GLU A 5 -17.70 -4.97 -13.20
C GLU A 5 -18.33 -4.75 -11.83
N LYS A 6 -19.11 -5.71 -11.38
CA LYS A 6 -19.79 -5.59 -10.10
C LYS A 6 -19.03 -6.20 -8.96
N GLU A 7 -18.02 -6.97 -9.27
CA GLU A 7 -17.27 -7.67 -8.25
C GLU A 7 -16.06 -6.86 -7.85
N SER A 8 -15.94 -6.62 -6.55
CA SER A 8 -14.75 -6.02 -5.98
C SER A 8 -13.88 -7.14 -5.45
N SER A 9 -12.64 -7.19 -5.93
CA SER A 9 -11.67 -8.13 -5.43
C SER A 9 -10.77 -7.41 -4.44
N GLU A 10 -10.61 -8.00 -3.27
CA GLU A 10 -9.81 -7.40 -2.22
C GLU A 10 -8.67 -8.32 -1.83
N LEU A 11 -7.53 -7.74 -1.60
CA LEU A 11 -6.37 -8.44 -1.09
C LEU A 11 -6.18 -8.03 0.36
N ILE A 12 -6.29 -8.99 1.28
CA ILE A 12 -6.18 -8.71 2.71
C ILE A 12 -4.96 -9.44 3.25
N ILE A 13 -4.06 -8.68 3.84
CA ILE A 13 -2.86 -9.22 4.47
C ILE A 13 -2.95 -8.91 5.96
N SER A 14 -3.15 -9.94 6.78
CA SER A 14 -3.25 -9.76 8.21
C SER A 14 -2.98 -11.09 8.92
N LYS A 15 -2.73 -11.02 10.23
CA LYS A 15 -2.53 -12.23 11.01
C LYS A 15 -3.83 -12.97 11.26
N SER A 16 -4.94 -12.25 11.28
CA SER A 16 -6.25 -12.84 11.48
C SER A 16 -6.86 -13.23 10.15
N LEU A 17 -7.29 -14.46 10.04
CA LEU A 17 -7.91 -14.96 8.81
C LEU A 17 -9.16 -14.15 8.47
N VAL A 18 -9.24 -13.72 7.23
CA VAL A 18 -10.42 -13.03 6.70
C VAL A 18 -10.94 -13.85 5.54
N THR A 19 -12.23 -14.16 5.57
CA THR A 19 -12.86 -14.94 4.51
C THR A 19 -14.02 -14.17 3.92
N GLY A 20 -14.31 -14.47 2.65
CA GLY A 20 -15.41 -13.82 1.96
C GLY A 20 -15.29 -14.06 0.47
N GLU A 21 -16.41 -13.81 -0.23
CA GLU A 21 -16.36 -13.86 -1.68
C GLU A 21 -15.48 -12.73 -2.18
N ASN A 22 -14.68 -13.03 -3.16
CA ASN A 22 -13.81 -12.04 -3.80
C ASN A 22 -12.75 -11.47 -2.85
N ILE A 23 -12.39 -12.23 -1.80
CA ILE A 23 -11.29 -11.85 -0.92
C ILE A 23 -10.18 -12.87 -1.07
N MET A 24 -8.99 -12.35 -1.40
CA MET A 24 -7.76 -13.14 -1.34
C MET A 24 -7.07 -12.80 -0.04
N TYR A 25 -6.89 -13.81 0.80
CA TYR A 25 -6.26 -13.62 2.10
C TYR A 25 -4.83 -14.15 2.10
N ILE A 26 -3.90 -13.37 2.64
CA ILE A 26 -2.51 -13.79 2.78
C ILE A 26 -2.06 -13.46 4.20
N HIS A 27 -1.50 -14.46 4.89
CA HIS A 27 -0.89 -14.22 6.19
C HIS A 27 0.46 -13.50 5.98
N PRO A 28 0.86 -12.60 6.88
CA PRO A 28 2.13 -11.87 6.72
C PRO A 28 3.35 -12.78 6.57
N ASN A 29 3.30 -13.99 7.10
CA ASN A 29 4.42 -14.92 6.94
C ASN A 29 4.50 -15.50 5.52
N ASN A 30 3.49 -15.27 4.71
CA ASN A 30 3.42 -15.82 3.35
C ASN A 30 3.46 -14.74 2.28
N LEU A 31 4.10 -13.61 2.57
CA LEU A 31 4.19 -12.51 1.60
C LEU A 31 4.88 -12.93 0.32
N TYR A 32 5.73 -13.95 0.38
CA TYR A 32 6.40 -14.45 -0.82
C TYR A 32 5.41 -14.95 -1.87
N SER A 33 4.20 -15.30 -1.48
CA SER A 33 3.21 -15.80 -2.43
C SER A 33 2.65 -14.70 -3.34
N LEU A 34 2.90 -13.43 -3.00
CA LEU A 34 2.45 -12.32 -3.85
C LEU A 34 2.96 -12.45 -5.28
N LYS A 35 4.17 -12.95 -5.46
CA LYS A 35 4.76 -13.03 -6.79
C LYS A 35 4.01 -13.99 -7.71
N PHE A 36 3.17 -14.87 -7.15
CA PHE A 36 2.40 -15.81 -7.96
C PHE A 36 1.01 -15.30 -8.33
N LEU A 37 0.61 -14.16 -7.80
CA LEU A 37 -0.70 -13.60 -8.11
C LEU A 37 -0.68 -12.87 -9.43
N GLN A 38 -1.85 -12.84 -10.08
CA GLN A 38 -1.97 -12.19 -11.37
C GLN A 38 -1.96 -10.68 -11.23
N SER A 39 -1.46 -10.02 -12.28
CA SER A 39 -1.43 -8.56 -12.32
C SER A 39 -2.84 -8.00 -12.51
N ASN A 40 -3.06 -6.78 -12.03
CA ASN A 40 -4.29 -6.02 -12.27
C ASN A 40 -5.55 -6.79 -11.85
N THR A 41 -5.51 -7.32 -10.62
CA THR A 41 -6.60 -8.18 -10.14
C THR A 41 -7.46 -7.52 -9.08
N PHE A 42 -6.86 -6.74 -8.17
CA PHE A 42 -7.57 -6.31 -6.98
C PHE A 42 -7.91 -4.83 -7.02
N ASN A 43 -9.09 -4.50 -6.46
CA ASN A 43 -9.57 -3.12 -6.37
C ASN A 43 -9.12 -2.44 -5.09
N PHE A 44 -8.80 -3.22 -4.08
CA PHE A 44 -8.43 -2.69 -2.78
C PHE A 44 -7.49 -3.65 -2.09
N CYS A 45 -6.52 -3.11 -1.36
CA CYS A 45 -5.61 -3.93 -0.57
C CYS A 45 -5.51 -3.33 0.82
N LEU A 46 -5.69 -4.19 1.82
CA LEU A 46 -5.50 -3.79 3.22
C LEU A 46 -4.36 -4.61 3.79
N ILE A 47 -3.36 -3.93 4.33
CA ILE A 47 -2.21 -4.58 4.95
C ILE A 47 -2.15 -4.16 6.41
N LYS A 48 -2.21 -5.13 7.30
CA LYS A 48 -2.05 -4.87 8.72
C LYS A 48 -1.30 -6.01 9.36
N ASP A 49 -0.83 -5.79 10.57
CA ASP A 49 -0.10 -6.81 11.34
C ASP A 49 1.21 -7.23 10.70
N CYS A 50 1.73 -6.43 9.77
CA CYS A 50 3.02 -6.71 9.14
C CYS A 50 4.09 -5.84 9.79
N GLU A 51 5.26 -6.43 9.98
CA GLU A 51 6.41 -5.65 10.41
C GLU A 51 6.86 -4.78 9.24
N VAL A 52 7.28 -3.57 9.56
CA VAL A 52 7.72 -2.63 8.52
C VAL A 52 8.89 -3.21 7.72
N SER A 53 9.77 -3.96 8.38
CA SER A 53 10.89 -4.58 7.70
C SER A 53 10.46 -5.58 6.63
N SER A 54 9.24 -6.12 6.73
CA SER A 54 8.72 -7.04 5.73
C SER A 54 8.14 -6.32 4.52
N LEU A 55 7.82 -5.04 4.67
CA LEU A 55 7.20 -4.25 3.60
C LEU A 55 8.29 -3.55 2.79
N THR A 56 9.10 -4.35 2.15
CA THR A 56 10.21 -3.85 1.33
C THR A 56 9.69 -3.30 0.01
N SER A 57 10.57 -2.61 -0.70
CA SER A 57 10.22 -2.11 -2.03
C SER A 57 9.84 -3.24 -2.97
N LEU A 58 10.50 -4.39 -2.85
CA LEU A 58 10.14 -5.54 -3.68
C LEU A 58 8.73 -6.03 -3.36
N CYS A 59 8.42 -6.16 -2.09
CA CYS A 59 7.09 -6.59 -1.67
C CYS A 59 6.02 -5.61 -2.18
N LEU A 60 6.25 -4.32 -1.98
CA LEU A 60 5.30 -3.31 -2.41
C LEU A 60 5.17 -3.23 -3.92
N SER A 61 6.25 -3.55 -4.66
CA SER A 61 6.16 -3.58 -6.11
C SER A 61 5.23 -4.70 -6.58
N HIS A 62 5.24 -5.83 -5.90
CA HIS A 62 4.30 -6.90 -6.23
C HIS A 62 2.87 -6.50 -5.89
N ILE A 63 2.69 -5.80 -4.78
CA ILE A 63 1.36 -5.30 -4.43
C ILE A 63 0.88 -4.34 -5.50
N LEU A 64 1.73 -3.41 -5.91
CA LEU A 64 1.36 -2.47 -6.98
C LEU A 64 0.97 -3.22 -8.25
N ARG A 65 1.74 -4.24 -8.61
CA ARG A 65 1.49 -5.01 -9.83
C ARG A 65 0.13 -5.70 -9.81
N VAL A 66 -0.26 -6.27 -8.68
CA VAL A 66 -1.50 -7.04 -8.61
C VAL A 66 -2.73 -6.15 -8.45
N MET A 67 -2.56 -4.87 -8.20
CA MET A 67 -3.69 -3.95 -8.09
C MET A 67 -4.14 -3.49 -9.46
N LYS A 68 -5.43 -3.21 -9.58
CA LYS A 68 -5.97 -2.56 -10.77
C LYS A 68 -5.59 -1.09 -10.74
N TYR A 69 -5.64 -0.45 -11.91
CA TYR A 69 -5.38 0.99 -11.98
C TYR A 69 -6.41 1.73 -11.12
N GLU A 70 -5.94 2.72 -10.41
CA GLU A 70 -6.73 3.56 -9.50
C GLU A 70 -7.19 2.83 -8.24
N ALA A 71 -6.79 1.58 -8.07
CA ALA A 71 -7.10 0.85 -6.84
C ALA A 71 -6.33 1.44 -5.67
N SER A 72 -6.90 1.36 -4.49
CA SER A 72 -6.30 1.93 -3.29
C SER A 72 -5.67 0.84 -2.43
N VAL A 73 -4.61 1.24 -1.73
CA VAL A 73 -3.89 0.38 -0.79
C VAL A 73 -3.81 1.11 0.53
N GLU A 74 -4.20 0.43 1.59
CA GLU A 74 -4.09 0.99 2.94
C GLU A 74 -3.18 0.10 3.76
N ILE A 75 -2.15 0.71 4.35
CA ILE A 75 -1.20 -0.01 5.21
C ILE A 75 -1.33 0.55 6.62
N ILE A 76 -1.76 -0.29 7.54
CA ILE A 76 -1.97 0.14 8.93
C ILE A 76 -0.72 -0.19 9.73
N VAL A 77 -0.13 0.86 10.33
CA VAL A 77 1.00 0.74 11.21
C VAL A 77 0.47 0.77 12.63
N SER A 78 0.44 -0.37 13.27
CA SER A 78 -0.22 -0.52 14.57
C SER A 78 0.76 -0.76 15.71
N GLN A 79 1.91 -0.13 15.64
CA GLN A 79 2.88 -0.21 16.73
C GLN A 79 2.41 0.68 17.88
N PRO A 80 2.41 0.17 19.09
CA PRO A 80 1.95 0.98 20.22
C PRO A 80 2.91 2.08 20.65
N MET A 81 4.17 2.01 20.23
CA MET A 81 5.17 3.01 20.61
C MET A 81 5.18 4.12 19.59
N SER A 82 4.72 5.30 19.99
CA SER A 82 4.44 6.39 19.06
C SER A 82 5.65 6.84 18.24
N VAL A 83 6.83 6.87 18.84
CA VAL A 83 8.02 7.33 18.13
C VAL A 83 8.35 6.38 16.97
N MET A 84 8.36 5.09 17.25
CA MET A 84 8.64 4.10 16.22
C MET A 84 7.56 4.10 15.15
N GLN A 85 6.30 4.32 15.56
CA GLN A 85 5.20 4.35 14.62
C GLN A 85 5.36 5.47 13.58
N VAL A 86 5.80 6.63 14.02
CA VAL A 86 6.01 7.75 13.10
C VAL A 86 7.13 7.44 12.12
N LEU A 87 8.25 6.91 12.62
CA LEU A 87 9.37 6.56 11.74
C LEU A 87 8.97 5.47 10.75
N ASP A 88 8.20 4.48 11.22
CA ASP A 88 7.77 3.38 10.37
C ASP A 88 6.85 3.88 9.25
N SER A 89 5.92 4.78 9.58
CA SER A 89 5.00 5.28 8.56
C SER A 89 5.74 6.07 7.49
N LYS A 90 6.74 6.85 7.90
CA LYS A 90 7.51 7.62 6.93
C LYS A 90 8.36 6.72 6.03
N GLN A 91 8.86 5.64 6.57
CA GLN A 91 9.61 4.67 5.77
C GLN A 91 8.70 4.01 4.75
N ILE A 92 7.48 3.66 5.16
CA ILE A 92 6.51 3.05 4.25
C ILE A 92 6.12 4.04 3.15
N GLU A 93 5.91 5.32 3.50
CA GLU A 93 5.63 6.34 2.50
C GLU A 93 6.73 6.41 1.45
N ALA A 94 7.98 6.42 1.92
CA ALA A 94 9.12 6.50 1.01
C ALA A 94 9.19 5.29 0.10
N HIS A 95 8.94 4.11 0.63
CA HIS A 95 8.93 2.89 -0.19
C HIS A 95 7.81 2.92 -1.21
N CYS A 96 6.63 3.36 -0.81
CA CYS A 96 5.49 3.46 -1.73
C CYS A 96 5.79 4.44 -2.87
N GLU A 97 6.37 5.58 -2.53
CA GLU A 97 6.73 6.56 -3.54
C GLU A 97 7.77 6.00 -4.50
N HIS A 98 8.77 5.33 -3.95
CA HIS A 98 9.84 4.76 -4.76
C HIS A 98 9.31 3.72 -5.75
N VAL A 99 8.35 2.92 -5.31
CA VAL A 99 7.79 1.84 -6.11
C VAL A 99 6.88 2.38 -7.21
N GLY A 100 6.22 3.50 -6.97
CA GLY A 100 5.37 4.11 -7.99
C GLY A 100 3.93 4.33 -7.60
N PHE A 101 3.59 4.18 -6.33
CA PHE A 101 2.26 4.56 -5.86
C PHE A 101 2.10 6.08 -5.92
N GLU A 102 0.84 6.52 -6.03
CA GLU A 102 0.52 7.94 -6.05
C GLU A 102 -0.51 8.27 -4.99
N ASN A 103 -0.69 9.57 -4.75
CA ASN A 103 -1.66 10.08 -3.77
C ASN A 103 -1.39 9.50 -2.38
N ILE A 104 -0.12 9.47 -2.02
CA ILE A 104 0.29 8.89 -0.74
C ILE A 104 -0.03 9.87 0.38
N SER A 105 -0.77 9.40 1.37
CA SER A 105 -1.12 10.21 2.52
C SER A 105 -1.13 9.35 3.77
N THR A 106 -1.12 10.01 4.93
CA THR A 106 -1.23 9.30 6.19
C THR A 106 -2.41 9.84 6.97
N GLU A 107 -3.04 8.95 7.72
CA GLU A 107 -4.17 9.31 8.57
C GLU A 107 -3.99 8.68 9.94
N ASP A 108 -4.31 9.45 10.97
CA ASP A 108 -4.31 8.92 12.32
C ASP A 108 -5.59 8.16 12.55
N SER A 109 -5.46 7.04 13.27
CA SER A 109 -6.61 6.20 13.56
C SER A 109 -6.41 5.55 14.92
N VAL A 110 -7.37 4.75 15.33
CA VAL A 110 -7.32 4.07 16.61
C VAL A 110 -7.68 2.60 16.39
N TYR A 111 -6.87 1.74 16.96
CA TYR A 111 -7.15 0.31 16.96
C TYR A 111 -7.63 -0.08 18.35
N THR A 112 -8.75 -0.78 18.42
CA THR A 112 -9.29 -1.27 19.68
C THR A 112 -9.03 -2.77 19.78
N ASP A 113 -8.33 -3.16 20.83
CA ASP A 113 -8.10 -4.58 21.09
C ASP A 113 -9.37 -5.19 21.67
N GLU A 114 -9.96 -6.11 20.96
CA GLU A 114 -11.24 -6.70 21.36
C GLU A 114 -11.16 -7.45 22.67
N SER A 115 -10.01 -8.07 22.95
CA SER A 115 -9.90 -8.89 24.16
C SER A 115 -9.78 -8.04 25.42
N SER A 116 -9.12 -6.89 25.33
CA SER A 116 -8.88 -6.04 26.52
C SER A 116 -9.67 -4.75 26.52
N GLY A 117 -10.23 -4.36 25.37
CA GLY A 117 -10.92 -3.10 25.22
C GLY A 117 -9.99 -1.90 25.16
N LYS A 118 -8.69 -2.14 25.14
CA LYS A 118 -7.73 -1.04 25.08
C LYS A 118 -7.66 -0.47 23.68
N GLU A 119 -7.47 0.85 23.62
CA GLU A 119 -7.29 1.54 22.35
C GLU A 119 -5.85 1.94 22.18
N TYR A 120 -5.36 1.75 20.96
CA TYR A 120 -3.98 2.11 20.60
C TYR A 120 -4.02 3.04 19.39
N PRO A 121 -3.22 4.10 19.41
CA PRO A 121 -3.13 4.94 18.23
C PRO A 121 -2.47 4.18 17.09
N THR A 122 -3.00 4.35 15.89
CA THR A 122 -2.43 3.76 14.67
C THR A 122 -2.29 4.84 13.63
N VAL A 123 -1.44 4.56 12.64
CA VAL A 123 -1.28 5.44 11.48
C VAL A 123 -1.50 4.59 10.24
N SER A 124 -2.35 5.08 9.35
CA SER A 124 -2.61 4.41 8.08
C SER A 124 -1.90 5.17 6.97
N VAL A 125 -1.16 4.44 6.13
CA VAL A 125 -0.58 5.00 4.92
C VAL A 125 -1.46 4.55 3.76
N ILE A 126 -2.04 5.52 3.07
CA ILE A 126 -3.01 5.28 2.01
C ILE A 126 -2.42 5.75 0.69
N SER A 127 -2.56 4.95 -0.35
CA SER A 127 -2.02 5.29 -1.65
C SER A 127 -2.82 4.61 -2.75
N ASN A 128 -2.53 4.97 -3.99
CA ASN A 128 -3.24 4.43 -5.14
C ASN A 128 -2.27 3.99 -6.21
N LYS A 129 -2.72 3.02 -7.01
CA LYS A 129 -1.99 2.69 -8.23
C LYS A 129 -2.35 3.71 -9.30
N PRO A 130 -1.34 4.34 -9.94
CA PRO A 130 -1.62 5.38 -10.93
C PRO A 130 -2.48 4.85 -12.08
N ASN A 131 -3.30 5.73 -12.62
CA ASN A 131 -4.14 5.42 -13.77
C ASN A 131 -3.37 5.72 -15.05
N ARG A 132 -2.28 4.97 -15.27
CA ARG A 132 -1.43 5.16 -16.45
C ARG A 132 -0.87 3.84 -16.90
N SER A 133 -0.65 3.72 -18.21
CA SER A 133 0.07 2.58 -18.75
C SER A 133 1.51 2.63 -18.25
N GLY A 134 2.23 1.51 -18.43
CA GLY A 134 3.62 1.48 -18.03
C GLY A 134 4.45 2.57 -18.69
N GLU A 135 4.21 2.80 -19.98
CA GLU A 135 4.94 3.83 -20.71
C GLU A 135 4.62 5.22 -20.17
N GLU A 136 3.36 5.50 -19.93
CA GLU A 136 2.96 6.79 -19.40
C GLU A 136 3.56 7.04 -18.03
N ARG A 137 3.64 5.99 -17.21
CA ARG A 137 4.24 6.13 -15.89
C ARG A 137 5.72 6.47 -15.98
N ILE A 138 6.42 5.85 -16.91
CA ILE A 138 7.85 6.13 -17.10
C ILE A 138 8.04 7.56 -17.53
N GLU A 139 7.24 8.03 -18.48
CA GLU A 139 7.32 9.40 -18.95
C GLU A 139 7.02 10.38 -17.81
N TYR A 140 5.99 10.09 -17.03
CA TYR A 140 5.62 10.94 -15.90
C TYR A 140 6.78 11.07 -14.91
N LYS A 141 7.44 9.97 -14.60
CA LYS A 141 8.56 9.98 -13.66
C LYS A 141 9.75 10.75 -14.22
N LYS A 142 10.01 10.59 -15.51
CA LYS A 142 11.08 11.34 -16.15
C LYS A 142 10.83 12.83 -16.08
N GLU A 143 9.63 13.25 -16.38
CA GLU A 143 9.28 14.66 -16.29
C GLU A 143 9.41 15.19 -14.88
N SER A 144 8.98 14.41 -13.91
CA SER A 144 9.07 14.78 -12.52
C SER A 144 10.52 15.00 -12.10
N ILE A 145 11.40 14.10 -12.50
CA ILE A 145 12.82 14.20 -12.18
C ILE A 145 13.43 15.43 -12.85
N ILE A 146 13.08 15.66 -14.11
CA ILE A 146 13.59 16.81 -14.84
C ILE A 146 13.13 18.10 -14.17
N LYS A 147 11.89 18.17 -13.76
CA LYS A 147 11.37 19.36 -13.08
C LYS A 147 12.08 19.60 -11.76
N LYS A 148 12.33 18.55 -11.01
CA LYS A 148 13.05 18.67 -9.75
C LYS A 148 14.47 19.17 -9.96
N ASN A 149 15.15 18.63 -10.95
CA ASN A 149 16.51 19.05 -11.27
C ASN A 149 16.56 20.51 -11.69
N LYS A 150 15.60 20.94 -12.51
CA LYS A 150 15.53 22.34 -12.93
C LYS A 150 15.31 23.25 -11.73
N LYS A 151 14.42 22.84 -10.83
CA LYS A 151 14.13 23.62 -9.65
C LYS A 151 15.37 23.79 -8.78
N ILE A 152 16.12 22.74 -8.61
CA ILE A 152 17.37 22.80 -7.84
C ILE A 152 18.36 23.72 -8.53
N LYS A 153 18.48 23.61 -9.85
CA LYS A 153 19.43 24.38 -10.62
C LYS A 153 19.14 25.86 -10.58
N TYR A 154 17.88 26.25 -10.61
CA TYR A 154 17.49 27.64 -10.70
C TYR A 154 16.94 28.21 -9.42
N GLY A 155 16.86 27.43 -8.40
CA GLY A 155 16.20 27.80 -7.15
C GLY A 155 17.11 28.52 -6.17
N LYS A 156 17.68 29.58 -6.59
CA LYS A 156 18.58 30.32 -5.71
C LYS A 156 17.97 31.54 -5.17
#